data_94b59417313471ddab92d1f5f45d548d
#
_entry.id   94b59417313471ddab92d1f5f45d548d
#
_cell.length_a   1.000
_cell.length_b   1.000
_cell.length_c   1.000
_cell.angle_alpha   90.00
_cell.angle_beta   90.00
_cell.angle_gamma   90.00
#
_symmetry.space_group_name_H-M   'P 1'
#
loop_
_entity.id
_entity.type
_entity.pdbx_description
1 polymer ?
#
loop_
_entity_poly.entity_id
_entity_poly.type
_entity_poly.pdbx_seq_one_letter_code
_entity_poly.pdbx_strand_id
1 'polypeptide(L)'
;MKGSVILIIVEGISDEETLVPWINRTINKLRKRVTPIVIHGDMLTRYKEYSTQFEITSSNVIKELQKVINNFLKKPWNFRKWIDIIKIYYVTDTDNCFKIERENLINKRKCLNKLFKLKKIGKSKGSRETVWSNFFGNNLEHVLYGIENRLSDKEKTKLSTEFAIDVSNGKKDFKSSFSQGEIKTWNIYEESYKEIQNYEGRATNI
;
A
#
# COMPACT_ATOMS: atom_id res chain seq x y z
N MET A 1 -5.53 7.38 -28.39
CA MET A 1 -6.30 6.92 -27.20
C MET A 1 -5.37 7.00 -25.99
N LYS A 2 -5.77 7.70 -24.93
CA LYS A 2 -5.03 7.70 -23.65
C LYS A 2 -5.13 6.30 -23.05
N GLY A 3 -4.00 5.70 -22.70
CA GLY A 3 -3.98 4.36 -22.08
C GLY A 3 -4.58 4.38 -20.68
N SER A 4 -5.09 3.23 -20.24
CA SER A 4 -5.58 3.04 -18.87
C SER A 4 -4.46 3.16 -17.82
N VAL A 5 -4.80 3.53 -16.60
CA VAL A 5 -3.86 3.70 -15.50
C VAL A 5 -4.16 2.70 -14.39
N ILE A 6 -3.11 2.07 -13.87
CA ILE A 6 -3.14 1.42 -12.56
C ILE A 6 -2.41 2.35 -11.59
N LEU A 7 -3.13 2.84 -10.60
CA LEU A 7 -2.57 3.71 -9.57
C LEU A 7 -2.14 2.88 -8.37
N ILE A 8 -0.89 3.06 -7.94
CA ILE A 8 -0.31 2.36 -6.80
C ILE A 8 0.08 3.42 -5.79
N ILE A 9 -0.51 3.36 -4.62
CA ILE A 9 -0.28 4.30 -3.52
C ILE A 9 0.51 3.55 -2.46
N VAL A 10 1.71 4.04 -2.16
CA VAL A 10 2.64 3.49 -1.17
C VAL A 10 2.92 4.50 -0.07
N GLU A 11 3.40 4.06 1.07
CA GLU A 11 3.74 4.97 2.18
C GLU A 11 5.03 5.72 1.89
N GLY A 12 6.08 5.06 1.44
CA GLY A 12 7.40 5.63 1.29
C GLY A 12 8.18 5.21 0.05
N ILE A 13 9.41 5.73 -0.04
CA ILE A 13 10.32 5.49 -1.15
C ILE A 13 10.79 4.04 -1.19
N SER A 14 11.05 3.42 -0.02
CA SER A 14 11.48 2.02 0.06
C SER A 14 10.44 1.05 -0.50
N ASP A 15 9.14 1.34 -0.25
CA ASP A 15 8.05 0.54 -0.82
C ASP A 15 8.00 0.68 -2.34
N GLU A 16 8.16 1.91 -2.85
CA GLU A 16 8.20 2.17 -4.28
C GLU A 16 9.35 1.42 -4.94
N GLU A 17 10.58 1.56 -4.45
CA GLU A 17 11.78 0.91 -4.98
C GLU A 17 11.65 -0.63 -5.00
N THR A 18 11.05 -1.20 -3.95
CA THR A 18 10.82 -2.63 -3.84
C THR A 18 9.78 -3.15 -4.85
N LEU A 19 8.68 -2.41 -5.02
CA LEU A 19 7.54 -2.87 -5.82
C LEU A 19 7.67 -2.58 -7.31
N VAL A 20 8.32 -1.46 -7.70
CA VAL A 20 8.42 -1.01 -9.09
C VAL A 20 8.99 -2.05 -10.06
N PRO A 21 10.07 -2.78 -9.75
CA PRO A 21 10.62 -3.78 -10.67
C PRO A 21 9.60 -4.87 -11.02
N TRP A 22 8.85 -5.36 -10.04
CA TRP A 22 7.81 -6.36 -10.27
C TRP A 22 6.62 -5.80 -11.04
N ILE A 23 6.17 -4.60 -10.69
CA ILE A 23 5.07 -3.92 -11.36
C ILE A 23 5.37 -3.76 -12.84
N ASN A 24 6.55 -3.24 -13.18
CA ASN A 24 6.97 -3.04 -14.56
C ASN A 24 7.05 -4.37 -15.33
N ARG A 25 7.65 -5.40 -14.72
CA ARG A 25 7.77 -6.73 -15.33
C ARG A 25 6.39 -7.36 -15.59
N THR A 26 5.47 -7.23 -14.65
CA THR A 26 4.12 -7.80 -14.74
C THR A 26 3.29 -7.07 -15.80
N ILE A 27 3.33 -5.75 -15.84
CA ILE A 27 2.56 -4.94 -16.79
C ILE A 27 3.10 -5.08 -18.20
N ASN A 28 4.41 -5.12 -18.37
CA ASN A 28 5.03 -5.36 -19.68
C ASN A 28 4.61 -6.72 -20.29
N LYS A 29 4.42 -7.75 -19.45
CA LYS A 29 3.90 -9.05 -19.88
C LYS A 29 2.45 -8.99 -20.35
N LEU A 30 1.64 -8.09 -19.83
CA LEU A 30 0.21 -7.99 -20.14
C LEU A 30 -0.07 -7.38 -21.52
N ARG A 31 0.93 -6.90 -22.28
CA ARG A 31 0.83 -6.29 -23.62
C ARG A 31 -0.32 -5.28 -23.78
N LYS A 32 -0.81 -4.71 -22.69
CA LYS A 32 -1.93 -3.77 -22.68
C LYS A 32 -1.40 -2.34 -22.59
N ARG A 33 -2.15 -1.40 -23.14
CA ARG A 33 -1.90 0.05 -22.99
C ARG A 33 -2.26 0.51 -21.58
N VAL A 34 -1.63 -0.09 -20.59
CA VAL A 34 -1.81 0.23 -19.17
C VAL A 34 -0.52 0.82 -18.64
N THR A 35 -0.63 1.96 -17.98
CA THR A 35 0.50 2.63 -17.37
C THR A 35 0.39 2.50 -15.86
N PRO A 36 1.36 1.87 -15.17
CA PRO A 36 1.43 1.95 -13.73
C PRO A 36 1.91 3.34 -13.32
N ILE A 37 1.30 3.91 -12.30
CA ILE A 37 1.72 5.16 -11.70
C ILE A 37 1.80 4.93 -10.19
N VAL A 38 2.97 5.20 -9.62
CA VAL A 38 3.20 5.12 -8.18
C VAL A 38 3.14 6.52 -7.59
N ILE A 39 2.47 6.65 -6.47
CA ILE A 39 2.41 7.90 -5.71
C ILE A 39 2.60 7.61 -4.21
N HIS A 40 3.21 8.54 -3.51
CA HIS A 40 3.34 8.46 -2.06
C HIS A 40 2.09 9.01 -1.38
N GLY A 41 1.59 8.30 -0.39
CA GLY A 41 0.32 8.63 0.28
C GLY A 41 0.25 8.14 1.71
N ASP A 42 1.34 8.25 2.50
CA ASP A 42 1.23 8.04 3.94
C ASP A 42 0.23 9.05 4.52
N MET A 43 -0.84 8.53 5.10
CA MET A 43 -1.90 9.35 5.67
C MET A 43 -2.44 8.80 6.99
N LEU A 44 -2.02 7.60 7.42
CA LEU A 44 -2.70 6.91 8.52
C LEU A 44 -2.20 7.30 9.90
N THR A 45 -1.02 7.92 10.00
CA THR A 45 -0.36 8.27 11.26
C THR A 45 -0.31 9.77 11.53
N ARG A 46 -0.92 10.59 10.67
CA ARG A 46 -0.87 12.06 10.81
C ARG A 46 -1.72 12.58 11.97
N TYR A 47 -1.11 13.44 12.76
CA TYR A 47 -1.76 14.20 13.81
C TYR A 47 -2.13 15.60 13.29
N LYS A 48 -3.16 16.20 13.89
CA LYS A 48 -3.42 17.62 13.70
C LYS A 48 -2.28 18.43 14.29
N GLU A 49 -1.92 19.50 13.61
CA GLU A 49 -0.91 20.42 14.07
C GLU A 49 -1.25 20.92 15.50
N TYR A 50 -0.28 20.85 16.40
CA TYR A 50 -0.44 21.25 17.81
C TYR A 50 -1.53 20.51 18.60
N SER A 51 -1.96 19.34 18.17
CA SER A 51 -3.02 18.57 18.83
C SER A 51 -2.65 17.10 18.95
N THR A 52 -3.14 16.44 20.00
CA THR A 52 -3.10 14.98 20.14
C THR A 52 -4.19 14.27 19.31
N GLN A 53 -5.08 15.04 18.66
CA GLN A 53 -6.14 14.48 17.83
C GLN A 53 -5.59 14.08 16.47
N PHE A 54 -5.97 12.89 16.03
CA PHE A 54 -5.62 12.42 14.69
C PHE A 54 -6.30 13.27 13.62
N GLU A 55 -5.52 13.70 12.62
CA GLU A 55 -6.04 14.35 11.41
C GLU A 55 -6.94 13.39 10.63
N ILE A 56 -6.53 12.11 10.56
CA ILE A 56 -7.19 11.06 9.83
C ILE A 56 -7.69 9.98 10.78
N THR A 57 -8.97 9.70 10.65
CA THR A 57 -9.70 8.69 11.42
C THR A 57 -10.52 7.81 10.49
N SER A 58 -11.08 6.73 10.99
CA SER A 58 -11.94 5.85 10.19
C SER A 58 -13.18 6.56 9.60
N SER A 59 -13.57 7.73 10.12
CA SER A 59 -14.68 8.51 9.56
C SER A 59 -14.33 9.26 8.28
N ASN A 60 -13.08 9.70 8.13
CA ASN A 60 -12.65 10.54 7.01
C ASN A 60 -11.59 9.89 6.09
N VAL A 61 -11.02 8.73 6.44
CA VAL A 61 -9.91 8.10 5.71
C VAL A 61 -10.18 7.91 4.21
N ILE A 62 -11.40 7.56 3.83
CA ILE A 62 -11.78 7.42 2.41
C ILE A 62 -11.74 8.76 1.68
N LYS A 63 -12.20 9.83 2.34
CA LYS A 63 -12.14 11.19 1.80
C LYS A 63 -10.70 11.67 1.64
N GLU A 64 -9.83 11.32 2.59
CA GLU A 64 -8.41 11.65 2.52
C GLU A 64 -7.72 10.88 1.40
N LEU A 65 -8.03 9.60 1.21
CA LEU A 65 -7.54 8.84 0.06
C LEU A 65 -7.98 9.49 -1.27
N GLN A 66 -9.23 9.95 -1.36
CA GLN A 66 -9.70 10.71 -2.53
C GLN A 66 -8.94 12.01 -2.73
N LYS A 67 -8.56 12.71 -1.64
CA LYS A 67 -7.74 13.94 -1.75
C LYS A 67 -6.34 13.63 -2.30
N VAL A 68 -5.69 12.57 -1.82
CA VAL A 68 -4.38 12.13 -2.33
C VAL A 68 -4.45 11.93 -3.84
N ILE A 69 -5.43 11.18 -4.32
CA ILE A 69 -5.62 10.91 -5.74
C ILE A 69 -5.96 12.21 -6.51
N ASN A 70 -6.85 13.04 -5.99
CA ASN A 70 -7.21 14.31 -6.62
C ASN A 70 -6.01 15.27 -6.72
N ASN A 71 -5.19 15.34 -5.68
CA ASN A 71 -3.98 16.17 -5.69
C ASN A 71 -2.98 15.68 -6.75
N PHE A 72 -2.83 14.38 -6.90
CA PHE A 72 -2.04 13.80 -7.99
C PHE A 72 -2.62 14.17 -9.36
N LEU A 73 -3.91 13.99 -9.58
CA LEU A 73 -4.57 14.27 -10.85
C LEU A 73 -4.56 15.77 -11.25
N LYS A 74 -4.46 16.67 -10.26
CA LYS A 74 -4.39 18.12 -10.47
C LYS A 74 -3.00 18.65 -10.78
N LYS A 75 -1.95 17.83 -10.70
CA LYS A 75 -0.59 18.29 -11.00
C LYS A 75 -0.48 18.78 -12.45
N PRO A 76 0.18 19.90 -12.73
CA PRO A 76 0.19 20.53 -14.07
C PRO A 76 0.72 19.64 -15.18
N TRP A 77 1.64 18.72 -14.84
CA TRP A 77 2.23 17.78 -15.79
C TRP A 77 1.38 16.51 -15.98
N ASN A 78 0.29 16.33 -15.20
CA ASN A 78 -0.55 15.16 -15.23
C ASN A 78 -1.79 15.39 -16.10
N PHE A 79 -1.83 14.76 -17.26
CA PHE A 79 -2.97 14.83 -18.18
C PHE A 79 -4.02 13.73 -17.94
N ARG A 80 -3.89 12.95 -16.84
CA ARG A 80 -4.80 11.86 -16.51
C ARG A 80 -6.03 12.36 -15.76
N LYS A 81 -7.12 11.61 -15.91
CA LYS A 81 -8.41 11.88 -15.25
C LYS A 81 -8.83 10.65 -14.47
N TRP A 82 -9.78 10.79 -13.57
CA TRP A 82 -10.37 9.66 -12.85
C TRP A 82 -10.80 8.52 -13.77
N ILE A 83 -11.40 8.83 -14.92
CA ILE A 83 -11.85 7.82 -15.88
C ILE A 83 -10.72 7.00 -16.52
N ASP A 84 -9.50 7.48 -16.48
CA ASP A 84 -8.33 6.75 -16.98
C ASP A 84 -7.85 5.69 -15.96
N ILE A 85 -8.23 5.83 -14.69
CA ILE A 85 -7.82 4.91 -13.60
C ILE A 85 -8.74 3.71 -13.62
N ILE A 86 -8.19 2.53 -13.90
CA ILE A 86 -8.94 1.27 -13.93
C ILE A 86 -8.76 0.44 -12.67
N LYS A 87 -7.71 0.70 -11.89
CA LYS A 87 -7.42 -0.01 -10.65
C LYS A 87 -6.56 0.84 -9.73
N ILE A 88 -6.79 0.70 -8.45
CA ILE A 88 -6.02 1.35 -7.39
C ILE A 88 -5.52 0.29 -6.43
N TYR A 89 -4.21 0.26 -6.18
CA TYR A 89 -3.59 -0.48 -5.10
C TYR A 89 -3.19 0.49 -4.01
N TYR A 90 -3.64 0.25 -2.81
CA TYR A 90 -3.19 0.95 -1.62
C TYR A 90 -2.33 0.00 -0.79
N VAL A 91 -1.04 0.29 -0.69
CA VAL A 91 -0.05 -0.55 -0.01
C VAL A 91 0.42 0.18 1.24
N THR A 92 0.36 -0.46 2.38
CA THR A 92 0.64 0.16 3.68
C THR A 92 1.23 -0.83 4.68
N ASP A 93 2.07 -0.34 5.57
CA ASP A 93 2.53 -1.06 6.74
C ASP A 93 1.42 -1.15 7.79
N THR A 94 1.38 -2.22 8.56
CA THR A 94 0.44 -2.31 9.71
C THR A 94 1.03 -1.74 10.99
N ASP A 95 2.34 -1.61 11.10
CA ASP A 95 3.07 -1.13 12.30
C ASP A 95 2.63 -1.84 13.59
N ASN A 96 2.35 -3.11 13.49
CA ASN A 96 1.83 -3.90 14.62
C ASN A 96 0.49 -3.39 15.20
N CYS A 97 -0.31 -2.62 14.45
CA CYS A 97 -1.55 -2.05 14.95
C CYS A 97 -2.60 -3.09 15.35
N PHE A 98 -2.41 -4.34 14.96
CA PHE A 98 -3.25 -5.47 15.37
C PHE A 98 -2.76 -6.17 16.63
N LYS A 99 -1.52 -5.93 17.05
CA LYS A 99 -0.90 -6.58 18.22
C LYS A 99 -0.79 -5.65 19.41
N ILE A 100 -0.61 -4.36 19.18
CA ILE A 100 -0.27 -3.37 20.20
C ILE A 100 -1.45 -2.41 20.44
N GLU A 101 -1.89 -2.32 21.68
CA GLU A 101 -2.98 -1.44 22.11
C GLU A 101 -2.43 -0.05 22.53
N ARG A 102 -2.08 0.78 21.52
CA ARG A 102 -1.75 2.20 21.70
C ARG A 102 -2.73 3.03 20.88
N GLU A 103 -3.06 4.22 21.33
CA GLU A 103 -4.10 5.06 20.71
C GLU A 103 -3.89 5.30 19.21
N ASN A 104 -2.65 5.64 18.82
CA ASN A 104 -2.31 5.82 17.40
C ASN A 104 -2.47 4.54 16.59
N LEU A 105 -2.08 3.40 17.14
CA LEU A 105 -2.19 2.10 16.47
C LEU A 105 -3.65 1.62 16.43
N ILE A 106 -4.42 1.86 17.47
CA ILE A 106 -5.88 1.62 17.45
C ILE A 106 -6.56 2.45 16.36
N ASN A 107 -6.18 3.73 16.22
CA ASN A 107 -6.69 4.57 15.15
C ASN A 107 -6.26 4.05 13.77
N LYS A 108 -4.98 3.69 13.59
CA LYS A 108 -4.47 3.08 12.35
C LYS A 108 -5.26 1.83 11.99
N ARG A 109 -5.45 0.91 12.94
CA ARG A 109 -6.25 -0.31 12.77
C ARG A 109 -7.68 -0.02 12.31
N LYS A 110 -8.37 0.96 12.93
CA LYS A 110 -9.72 1.37 12.51
C LYS A 110 -9.74 1.93 11.09
N CYS A 111 -8.73 2.71 10.71
CA CYS A 111 -8.59 3.23 9.35
C CYS A 111 -8.35 2.11 8.33
N LEU A 112 -7.42 1.20 8.61
CA LEU A 112 -7.14 0.04 7.76
C LEU A 112 -8.37 -0.82 7.55
N ASN A 113 -9.10 -1.17 8.62
CA ASN A 113 -10.34 -1.92 8.52
C ASN A 113 -11.38 -1.23 7.62
N LYS A 114 -11.38 0.09 7.56
CA LYS A 114 -12.25 0.85 6.66
C LYS A 114 -11.78 0.79 5.22
N LEU A 115 -10.46 0.91 4.98
CA LEU A 115 -9.87 0.86 3.65
C LEU A 115 -9.97 -0.53 3.03
N PHE A 116 -9.72 -1.59 3.79
CA PHE A 116 -9.82 -2.96 3.31
C PHE A 116 -11.26 -3.37 2.91
N LYS A 117 -12.26 -2.71 3.47
CA LYS A 117 -13.66 -2.85 3.05
C LYS A 117 -14.00 -2.10 1.77
N LEU A 118 -13.14 -1.19 1.35
CA LEU A 118 -13.40 -0.31 0.22
C LEU A 118 -13.18 -1.05 -1.09
N LYS A 119 -14.27 -1.29 -1.83
CA LYS A 119 -14.20 -1.93 -3.16
C LYS A 119 -14.13 -0.92 -4.30
N LYS A 120 -14.68 0.27 -4.10
CA LYS A 120 -14.76 1.32 -5.12
C LYS A 120 -14.55 2.69 -4.49
N ILE A 121 -13.89 3.58 -5.23
CA ILE A 121 -13.69 4.97 -4.88
C ILE A 121 -13.93 5.84 -6.13
N GLY A 122 -14.49 7.04 -5.95
CA GLY A 122 -14.78 7.95 -7.06
C GLY A 122 -16.25 8.33 -7.18
N LYS A 123 -16.54 9.35 -7.99
CA LYS A 123 -17.91 9.93 -8.14
C LYS A 123 -18.51 9.70 -9.52
N SER A 124 -17.75 9.23 -10.52
CA SER A 124 -18.29 9.15 -11.86
C SER A 124 -19.18 7.89 -12.05
N LYS A 125 -20.34 8.10 -12.67
CA LYS A 125 -21.15 6.99 -13.18
C LYS A 125 -20.32 6.22 -14.19
N GLY A 126 -19.89 5.02 -13.87
CA GLY A 126 -19.06 4.19 -14.73
C GLY A 126 -17.62 4.04 -14.30
N SER A 127 -17.17 4.72 -13.24
CA SER A 127 -15.86 4.45 -12.67
C SER A 127 -15.81 3.00 -12.17
N ARG A 128 -14.96 2.21 -12.82
CA ARG A 128 -14.72 0.81 -12.46
C ARG A 128 -13.50 0.69 -11.55
N GLU A 129 -13.15 1.76 -10.85
CA GLU A 129 -11.99 1.76 -9.98
C GLU A 129 -12.23 0.75 -8.85
N THR A 130 -11.55 -0.36 -8.94
CA THR A 130 -11.49 -1.32 -7.86
C THR A 130 -10.31 -0.97 -6.98
N VAL A 131 -10.57 -0.70 -5.73
CA VAL A 131 -9.52 -0.48 -4.73
C VAL A 131 -9.14 -1.84 -4.14
N TRP A 132 -7.85 -2.14 -4.22
CA TRP A 132 -7.26 -3.28 -3.55
C TRP A 132 -6.29 -2.76 -2.50
N SER A 133 -6.60 -3.04 -1.26
CA SER A 133 -5.72 -2.70 -0.16
C SER A 133 -4.78 -3.86 0.11
N ASN A 134 -3.50 -3.58 0.01
CA ASN A 134 -2.41 -4.49 0.32
C ASN A 134 -1.71 -4.02 1.58
N PHE A 135 -1.14 -4.94 2.33
CA PHE A 135 -0.46 -4.61 3.57
C PHE A 135 0.80 -5.44 3.78
N PHE A 136 1.70 -4.88 4.59
CA PHE A 136 2.79 -5.59 5.22
C PHE A 136 2.50 -5.73 6.70
N GLY A 137 2.55 -6.94 7.19
CA GLY A 137 2.44 -7.21 8.62
C GLY A 137 3.67 -6.64 9.35
N ASN A 138 3.48 -5.71 10.24
CA ASN A 138 4.45 -4.79 10.79
C ASN A 138 4.95 -3.81 9.73
N ASN A 139 6.01 -4.11 8.98
CA ASN A 139 6.53 -3.30 7.88
C ASN A 139 7.12 -4.18 6.77
N LEU A 140 7.49 -3.55 5.65
CA LEU A 140 8.06 -4.22 4.49
C LEU A 140 9.32 -4.99 4.82
N GLU A 141 10.24 -4.40 5.61
CA GLU A 141 11.51 -5.01 5.97
C GLU A 141 11.31 -6.28 6.83
N HIS A 142 10.30 -6.25 7.68
CA HIS A 142 9.95 -7.43 8.48
C HIS A 142 9.41 -8.56 7.59
N VAL A 143 8.54 -8.24 6.64
CA VAL A 143 8.01 -9.25 5.70
C VAL A 143 9.11 -9.89 4.88
N LEU A 144 10.02 -9.08 4.30
CA LEU A 144 11.05 -9.57 3.40
C LEU A 144 12.23 -10.24 4.11
N TYR A 145 12.66 -9.68 5.24
CA TYR A 145 13.94 -10.04 5.87
C TYR A 145 13.81 -10.53 7.30
N GLY A 146 12.62 -10.46 7.91
CA GLY A 146 12.41 -10.78 9.32
C GLY A 146 13.03 -9.77 10.29
N ILE A 147 13.29 -8.53 9.84
CA ILE A 147 13.91 -7.49 10.66
C ILE A 147 12.82 -6.80 11.50
N GLU A 148 12.84 -7.00 12.81
CA GLU A 148 11.87 -6.40 13.73
C GLU A 148 12.29 -5.03 14.23
N ASN A 149 13.58 -4.76 14.28
CA ASN A 149 14.13 -3.51 14.77
C ASN A 149 13.86 -2.35 13.79
N ARG A 150 13.68 -1.15 14.34
CA ARG A 150 13.55 0.04 13.51
C ARG A 150 14.85 0.33 12.78
N LEU A 151 14.78 0.36 11.46
CA LEU A 151 15.87 0.75 10.58
C LEU A 151 15.85 2.27 10.33
N SER A 152 17.03 2.84 10.11
CA SER A 152 17.16 4.19 9.58
C SER A 152 16.72 4.23 8.11
N ASP A 153 16.34 5.42 7.62
CA ASP A 153 15.92 5.59 6.21
C ASP A 153 17.02 5.16 5.24
N LYS A 154 18.30 5.37 5.60
CA LYS A 154 19.43 4.92 4.78
C LYS A 154 19.52 3.40 4.68
N GLU A 155 19.29 2.68 5.77
CA GLU A 155 19.28 1.22 5.79
C GLU A 155 18.09 0.67 5.00
N LYS A 156 16.92 1.27 5.15
CA LYS A 156 15.72 0.91 4.38
C LYS A 156 15.96 1.07 2.87
N THR A 157 16.45 2.23 2.45
CA THR A 157 16.78 2.50 1.04
C THR A 157 17.81 1.50 0.51
N LYS A 158 18.84 1.17 1.28
CA LYS A 158 19.83 0.17 0.87
C LYS A 158 19.18 -1.19 0.63
N LEU A 159 18.37 -1.68 1.57
CA LEU A 159 17.71 -2.98 1.46
C LEU A 159 16.72 -3.03 0.28
N SER A 160 15.93 -1.98 0.06
CA SER A 160 14.97 -1.91 -1.06
C SER A 160 15.68 -1.89 -2.41
N THR A 161 16.78 -1.14 -2.52
CA THR A 161 17.60 -1.09 -3.74
C THR A 161 18.25 -2.44 -4.03
N GLU A 162 18.85 -3.09 -3.03
CA GLU A 162 19.44 -4.44 -3.18
C GLU A 162 18.36 -5.47 -3.60
N PHE A 163 17.19 -5.43 -2.98
CA PHE A 163 16.09 -6.29 -3.37
C PHE A 163 15.66 -6.07 -4.81
N ALA A 164 15.47 -4.81 -5.21
CA ALA A 164 15.09 -4.45 -6.58
C ALA A 164 16.09 -4.94 -7.62
N ILE A 165 17.38 -4.82 -7.33
CA ILE A 165 18.49 -5.32 -8.18
C ILE A 165 18.43 -6.85 -8.27
N ASP A 166 18.27 -7.55 -7.15
CA ASP A 166 18.22 -9.01 -7.11
C ASP A 166 17.02 -9.57 -7.89
N VAL A 167 15.86 -8.94 -7.76
CA VAL A 167 14.65 -9.30 -8.55
C VAL A 167 14.86 -9.01 -10.03
N SER A 168 15.45 -7.86 -10.38
CA SER A 168 15.69 -7.48 -11.77
C SER A 168 16.68 -8.41 -12.46
N ASN A 169 17.70 -8.86 -11.74
CA ASN A 169 18.71 -9.79 -12.21
C ASN A 169 18.28 -11.27 -12.15
N GLY A 170 17.08 -11.55 -11.67
CA GLY A 170 16.54 -12.91 -11.54
C GLY A 170 17.19 -13.73 -10.42
N LYS A 171 17.95 -13.12 -9.51
CA LYS A 171 18.52 -13.78 -8.33
C LYS A 171 17.47 -14.08 -7.27
N LYS A 172 16.44 -13.24 -7.19
CA LYS A 172 15.27 -13.45 -6.31
C LYS A 172 14.00 -13.45 -7.15
N ASP A 173 13.07 -14.33 -6.81
CA ASP A 173 11.72 -14.27 -7.35
C ASP A 173 10.86 -13.40 -6.45
N PHE A 174 10.19 -12.41 -7.04
CA PHE A 174 9.38 -11.47 -6.29
C PHE A 174 8.26 -12.19 -5.51
N LYS A 175 7.54 -13.09 -6.18
CA LYS A 175 6.39 -13.77 -5.58
C LYS A 175 6.80 -14.64 -4.39
N SER A 176 7.85 -15.43 -4.54
CA SER A 176 8.33 -16.31 -3.46
C SER A 176 8.88 -15.53 -2.28
N SER A 177 9.43 -14.32 -2.51
CA SER A 177 9.92 -13.46 -1.44
C SER A 177 8.82 -12.97 -0.50
N PHE A 178 7.58 -12.84 -1.00
CA PHE A 178 6.40 -12.44 -0.23
C PHE A 178 5.52 -13.62 0.21
N SER A 179 5.83 -14.84 -0.17
CA SER A 179 4.99 -16.02 0.10
C SER A 179 4.99 -16.48 1.55
N GLN A 180 5.97 -16.08 2.34
CA GLN A 180 6.01 -16.41 3.76
C GLN A 180 4.99 -15.56 4.52
N GLY A 181 4.02 -16.23 5.15
CA GLY A 181 2.96 -15.55 5.89
C GLY A 181 1.87 -14.93 5.00
N GLU A 182 1.71 -15.40 3.77
CA GLU A 182 0.70 -14.91 2.84
C GLU A 182 -0.71 -15.10 3.39
N ILE A 183 -1.46 -13.99 3.50
CA ILE A 183 -2.89 -14.00 3.77
C ILE A 183 -3.62 -13.72 2.46
N LYS A 184 -4.24 -14.73 1.88
CA LYS A 184 -4.85 -14.66 0.54
C LYS A 184 -6.06 -13.74 0.44
N THR A 185 -6.77 -13.55 1.54
CA THR A 185 -7.98 -12.73 1.58
C THR A 185 -7.98 -11.90 2.86
N TRP A 186 -8.17 -10.57 2.72
CA TRP A 186 -8.56 -9.75 3.84
C TRP A 186 -10.06 -9.97 4.10
N ASN A 187 -10.38 -10.98 4.88
CA ASN A 187 -11.70 -11.07 5.48
C ASN A 187 -11.75 -10.12 6.67
N ILE A 188 -12.63 -9.21 6.59
CA ILE A 188 -12.85 -7.99 7.37
C ILE A 188 -13.04 -8.23 8.87
N TYR A 189 -13.06 -9.46 9.34
CA TYR A 189 -13.43 -9.85 10.67
C TYR A 189 -12.36 -10.65 11.40
N GLU A 190 -12.64 -10.96 12.63
CA GLU A 190 -11.80 -11.62 13.64
C GLU A 190 -10.82 -12.68 13.13
N GLU A 191 -11.13 -13.35 12.03
CA GLU A 191 -10.26 -14.39 11.45
C GLU A 191 -8.98 -13.82 10.87
N SER A 192 -9.05 -12.76 10.05
CA SER A 192 -7.85 -12.10 9.50
C SER A 192 -7.03 -11.41 10.59
N TYR A 193 -7.70 -10.91 11.62
CA TYR A 193 -7.03 -10.37 12.79
C TYR A 193 -6.22 -11.47 13.51
N LYS A 194 -6.81 -12.65 13.73
CA LYS A 194 -6.13 -13.80 14.33
C LYS A 194 -5.01 -14.33 13.43
N GLU A 195 -5.23 -14.37 12.12
CA GLU A 195 -4.20 -14.77 11.16
C GLU A 195 -2.99 -13.82 11.21
N ILE A 196 -3.19 -12.50 11.16
CA ILE A 196 -2.09 -11.52 11.25
C ILE A 196 -1.31 -11.68 12.57
N GLN A 197 -2.00 -11.91 13.67
CA GLN A 197 -1.36 -12.15 14.97
C GLN A 197 -0.50 -13.41 14.96
N ASN A 198 -0.95 -14.48 14.31
CA ASN A 198 -0.26 -15.76 14.25
C ASN A 198 0.99 -15.73 13.35
N TYR A 199 1.05 -14.83 12.36
CA TYR A 199 2.19 -14.70 11.44
C TYR A 199 3.36 -13.89 12.02
N GLU A 200 3.35 -13.53 13.29
CA GLU A 200 4.44 -12.79 13.96
C GLU A 200 4.88 -11.50 13.20
N GLY A 201 3.94 -10.89 12.51
CA GLY A 201 4.18 -9.66 11.76
C GLY A 201 4.70 -9.83 10.33
N ARG A 202 5.05 -11.03 9.86
CA ARG A 202 5.51 -11.27 8.48
C ARG A 202 4.37 -11.49 7.49
N ALA A 203 3.12 -11.30 7.92
CA ALA A 203 1.96 -11.46 7.08
C ALA A 203 1.88 -10.41 5.96
N THR A 204 1.45 -10.83 4.79
CA THR A 204 1.17 -9.93 3.66
C THR A 204 0.09 -10.54 2.78
N ASN A 205 -0.60 -9.70 2.00
CA ASN A 205 -1.53 -10.12 0.96
C ASN A 205 -1.11 -9.62 -0.44
N ILE A 206 0.17 -9.32 -0.61
CA ILE A 206 0.74 -8.91 -1.89
C ILE A 206 0.94 -10.10 -2.84
#